data_74bb1af93faecc57857fb3d627396cc1
#
_entry.id   74bb1af93faecc57857fb3d627396cc1
#
_cell.length_a   1.000
_cell.length_b   1.000
_cell.length_c   1.000
_cell.angle_alpha   90.00
_cell.angle_beta   90.00
_cell.angle_gamma   90.00
#
_symmetry.space_group_name_H-M   'P 1'
#
loop_
_entity.id
_entity.type
_entity.pdbx_description
1 polymer ?
#
loop_
_entity_poly.entity_id
_entity_poly.type
_entity_poly.pdbx_seq_one_letter_code
_entity_poly.pdbx_strand_id
1 'polypeptide(L)'
;IIERGHRIELHTHPHWIDAKYNGDGTWNFSDFQHYSLNRFTEEEIIDMFVEGTSLLTSIAHEVDLEYKIVAFRAGGWAVQPFSLLKKAFNKSGIKIDSSVAAGVYGKNQYSYFDFIDSPKDIAWIFENDVLIPQDTGSFIEVPISSYKRAFLHKAFDYIARHTTSSLKPLT
;
A
#
# COMPACT_ATOMS: atom_id res chain seq x y z
N ILE A 1 15.21 -10.21 -9.89
CA ILE A 1 14.56 -10.08 -8.57
C ILE A 1 14.00 -11.44 -8.15
N ILE A 2 13.07 -12.04 -8.88
CA ILE A 2 12.42 -13.33 -8.57
C ILE A 2 13.46 -14.47 -8.46
N GLU A 3 14.38 -14.59 -9.41
CA GLU A 3 15.50 -15.56 -9.39
C GLU A 3 16.35 -15.51 -8.10
N ARG A 4 16.34 -14.37 -7.40
CA ARG A 4 17.05 -14.18 -6.13
C ARG A 4 16.18 -14.42 -4.91
N GLY A 5 14.97 -14.96 -5.09
CA GLY A 5 14.03 -15.25 -4.01
C GLY A 5 13.24 -14.04 -3.48
N HIS A 6 13.28 -12.89 -4.17
CA HIS A 6 12.43 -11.77 -3.82
C HIS A 6 11.05 -11.91 -4.46
N ARG A 7 10.04 -11.33 -3.82
CA ARG A 7 8.69 -11.29 -4.33
C ARG A 7 8.35 -9.95 -4.97
N ILE A 8 7.48 -10.00 -5.98
CA ILE A 8 6.81 -8.86 -6.60
C ILE A 8 5.34 -8.98 -6.21
N GLU A 9 4.76 -7.93 -5.63
CA GLU A 9 3.38 -7.93 -5.16
C GLU A 9 2.66 -6.64 -5.58
N LEU A 10 1.33 -6.63 -5.50
CA LEU A 10 0.53 -5.51 -5.98
C LEU A 10 0.61 -4.30 -5.03
N HIS A 11 0.95 -3.15 -5.60
CA HIS A 11 0.89 -1.86 -4.93
C HIS A 11 0.29 -0.82 -5.87
N THR A 12 -0.82 -0.21 -5.47
CA THR A 12 -1.54 0.74 -6.33
C THR A 12 -1.46 2.17 -5.79
N HIS A 13 -1.23 3.10 -6.70
CA HIS A 13 -1.42 4.53 -6.50
C HIS A 13 -2.54 5.01 -7.42
N PRO A 14 -3.82 4.90 -7.02
CA PRO A 14 -4.96 5.06 -7.94
C PRO A 14 -4.99 6.42 -8.65
N HIS A 15 -4.54 7.50 -8.00
CA HIS A 15 -4.49 8.84 -8.61
C HIS A 15 -3.53 8.97 -9.81
N TRP A 16 -2.71 7.96 -10.08
CA TRP A 16 -1.89 7.97 -11.28
C TRP A 16 -2.71 7.80 -12.57
N ILE A 17 -3.96 7.34 -12.47
CA ILE A 17 -4.88 7.31 -13.60
C ILE A 17 -5.17 8.72 -14.15
N ASP A 18 -5.12 9.74 -13.27
CA ASP A 18 -5.34 11.15 -13.61
C ASP A 18 -4.04 11.87 -14.04
N ALA A 19 -2.93 11.14 -14.11
CA ALA A 19 -1.64 11.73 -14.48
C ALA A 19 -1.66 12.27 -15.91
N LYS A 20 -1.12 13.47 -16.10
CA LYS A 20 -1.06 14.14 -17.40
C LYS A 20 0.39 14.26 -17.86
N TYR A 21 0.67 13.77 -19.05
CA TYR A 21 1.98 13.92 -19.66
C TYR A 21 2.22 15.37 -20.10
N ASN A 22 3.33 15.96 -19.71
CA ASN A 22 3.67 17.36 -20.01
C ASN A 22 4.34 17.56 -21.39
N GLY A 23 4.69 16.48 -22.10
CA GLY A 23 5.32 16.54 -23.41
C GLY A 23 6.86 16.68 -23.39
N ASP A 24 7.46 16.78 -22.21
CA ASP A 24 8.91 16.98 -21.99
C ASP A 24 9.61 15.80 -21.29
N GLY A 25 8.93 14.66 -21.18
CA GLY A 25 9.41 13.50 -20.42
C GLY A 25 8.94 13.48 -18.97
N THR A 26 8.22 14.51 -18.52
CA THR A 26 7.68 14.58 -17.16
C THR A 26 6.15 14.38 -17.13
N TRP A 27 5.64 14.07 -15.95
CA TRP A 27 4.21 13.86 -15.70
C TRP A 27 3.72 14.74 -14.56
N ASN A 28 2.51 15.24 -14.69
CA ASN A 28 1.81 15.97 -13.63
C ASN A 28 0.88 15.02 -12.86
N PHE A 29 1.15 14.85 -11.56
CA PHE A 29 0.37 14.04 -10.62
C PHE A 29 -0.38 14.90 -9.60
N SER A 30 -0.67 16.16 -9.88
CA SER A 30 -1.28 17.09 -8.92
C SER A 30 -2.79 16.89 -8.74
N ASP A 31 -3.43 16.05 -9.55
CA ASP A 31 -4.82 15.68 -9.36
C ASP A 31 -4.93 14.55 -8.33
N PHE A 32 -5.55 14.83 -7.20
CA PHE A 32 -5.71 13.90 -6.10
C PHE A 32 -7.18 13.47 -5.89
N GLN A 33 -8.06 13.71 -6.85
CA GLN A 33 -9.47 13.32 -6.70
C GLN A 33 -9.62 11.81 -6.49
N HIS A 34 -8.80 11.01 -7.18
CA HIS A 34 -8.73 9.56 -7.08
C HIS A 34 -7.55 9.06 -6.23
N TYR A 35 -7.18 9.81 -5.18
CA TYR A 35 -6.00 9.45 -4.35
C TYR A 35 -6.14 8.10 -3.66
N SER A 36 -7.33 7.74 -3.21
CA SER A 36 -7.58 6.49 -2.49
C SER A 36 -8.66 5.64 -3.17
N LEU A 37 -8.59 4.32 -2.98
CA LEU A 37 -9.49 3.35 -3.61
C LEU A 37 -10.99 3.58 -3.29
N ASN A 38 -11.33 4.19 -2.18
CA ASN A 38 -12.71 4.51 -1.82
C ASN A 38 -13.34 5.65 -2.66
N ARG A 39 -12.62 6.18 -3.64
CA ARG A 39 -13.13 7.13 -4.64
C ARG A 39 -13.62 6.45 -5.92
N PHE A 40 -13.47 5.15 -6.00
CA PHE A 40 -13.88 4.34 -7.13
C PHE A 40 -15.08 3.47 -6.77
N THR A 41 -15.81 3.04 -7.77
CA THR A 41 -16.84 2.02 -7.63
C THR A 41 -16.21 0.66 -7.33
N GLU A 42 -16.99 -0.25 -6.79
CA GLU A 42 -16.52 -1.62 -6.52
C GLU A 42 -16.03 -2.31 -7.81
N GLU A 43 -16.67 -2.08 -8.95
CA GLU A 43 -16.30 -2.66 -10.24
C GLU A 43 -14.94 -2.12 -10.72
N GLU A 44 -14.73 -0.82 -10.66
CA GLU A 44 -13.44 -0.20 -11.02
C GLU A 44 -12.30 -0.70 -10.13
N ILE A 45 -12.55 -0.91 -8.84
CA ILE A 45 -11.56 -1.49 -7.93
C ILE A 45 -11.24 -2.93 -8.34
N ILE A 46 -12.26 -3.75 -8.65
CA ILE A 46 -12.05 -5.12 -9.11
C ILE A 46 -11.20 -5.13 -10.38
N ASP A 47 -11.51 -4.30 -11.35
CA ASP A 47 -10.79 -4.24 -12.62
C ASP A 47 -9.31 -3.84 -12.40
N MET A 48 -9.05 -2.80 -11.59
CA MET A 48 -7.68 -2.41 -11.24
C MET A 48 -6.88 -3.55 -10.60
N PHE A 49 -7.50 -4.32 -9.72
CA PHE A 49 -6.84 -5.44 -9.06
C PHE A 49 -6.57 -6.59 -10.01
N VAL A 50 -7.55 -6.96 -10.82
CA VAL A 50 -7.44 -8.06 -11.79
C VAL A 50 -6.41 -7.70 -12.87
N GLU A 51 -6.47 -6.50 -13.43
CA GLU A 51 -5.49 -6.05 -14.43
C GLU A 51 -4.08 -5.94 -13.84
N GLY A 52 -3.95 -5.33 -12.65
CA GLY A 52 -2.66 -5.18 -11.99
C GLY A 52 -2.01 -6.52 -11.63
N THR A 53 -2.77 -7.46 -11.08
CA THR A 53 -2.26 -8.81 -10.78
C THR A 53 -1.95 -9.60 -12.04
N SER A 54 -2.75 -9.48 -13.09
CA SER A 54 -2.52 -10.12 -14.38
C SER A 54 -1.22 -9.62 -15.03
N LEU A 55 -1.01 -8.30 -15.05
CA LEU A 55 0.20 -7.69 -15.57
C LEU A 55 1.44 -8.15 -14.81
N LEU A 56 1.42 -8.06 -13.48
CA LEU A 56 2.55 -8.50 -12.65
C LEU A 56 2.82 -10.00 -12.79
N THR A 57 1.77 -10.82 -12.90
CA THR A 57 1.89 -12.25 -13.13
C THR A 57 2.53 -12.54 -14.50
N SER A 58 2.12 -11.83 -15.56
CA SER A 58 2.72 -12.04 -16.90
C SER A 58 4.22 -11.71 -16.90
N ILE A 59 4.64 -10.66 -16.22
CA ILE A 59 6.05 -10.30 -16.06
C ILE A 59 6.80 -11.37 -15.22
N ALA A 60 6.19 -11.83 -14.14
CA ALA A 60 6.79 -12.82 -13.27
C ALA A 60 6.96 -14.19 -13.97
N HIS A 61 6.03 -14.55 -14.84
CA HIS A 61 6.05 -15.79 -15.62
C HIS A 61 7.17 -15.85 -16.68
N GLU A 62 7.82 -14.73 -17.00
CA GLU A 62 9.06 -14.77 -17.80
C GLU A 62 10.20 -15.49 -17.07
N VAL A 63 10.09 -15.64 -15.74
CA VAL A 63 11.12 -16.23 -14.87
C VAL A 63 10.62 -17.48 -14.15
N ASP A 64 9.38 -17.46 -13.67
CA ASP A 64 8.78 -18.55 -12.88
C ASP A 64 7.29 -18.68 -13.23
N LEU A 65 6.96 -19.73 -14.00
CA LEU A 65 5.60 -20.00 -14.47
C LEU A 65 4.59 -20.33 -13.35
N GLU A 66 5.06 -20.72 -12.17
CA GLU A 66 4.21 -21.01 -11.00
C GLU A 66 4.03 -19.80 -10.08
N TYR A 67 4.63 -18.66 -10.43
CA TYR A 67 4.56 -17.45 -9.62
C TYR A 67 3.12 -16.94 -9.50
N LYS A 68 2.74 -16.54 -8.30
CA LYS A 68 1.43 -15.95 -8.02
C LYS A 68 1.58 -14.67 -7.22
N ILE A 69 0.87 -13.64 -7.65
CA ILE A 69 0.68 -12.42 -6.88
C ILE A 69 -0.34 -12.72 -5.78
N VAL A 70 0.03 -12.58 -4.54
CA VAL A 70 -0.82 -12.98 -3.39
C VAL A 70 -0.97 -11.88 -2.35
N ALA A 71 -0.17 -10.81 -2.42
CA ALA A 71 -0.20 -9.73 -1.46
C ALA A 71 -0.49 -8.37 -2.11
N PHE A 72 -1.01 -7.48 -1.29
CA PHE A 72 -1.36 -6.12 -1.65
C PHE A 72 -0.89 -5.12 -0.60
N ARG A 73 -0.55 -3.92 -1.04
CA ARG A 73 -0.38 -2.76 -0.18
C ARG A 73 -1.10 -1.56 -0.80
N ALA A 74 -1.97 -0.91 -0.03
CA ALA A 74 -2.66 0.29 -0.49
C ALA A 74 -1.71 1.50 -0.56
N GLY A 75 -1.76 2.23 -1.66
CA GLY A 75 -1.13 3.55 -1.75
C GLY A 75 -1.75 4.49 -0.73
N GLY A 76 -0.90 5.23 0.00
CA GLY A 76 -1.36 6.09 1.09
C GLY A 76 -2.05 5.34 2.24
N TRP A 77 -1.86 4.02 2.33
CA TRP A 77 -2.41 3.12 3.37
C TRP A 77 -3.95 3.08 3.45
N ALA A 78 -4.66 3.58 2.44
CA ALA A 78 -6.12 3.72 2.44
C ALA A 78 -6.81 2.39 2.11
N VAL A 79 -6.78 1.42 3.03
CA VAL A 79 -7.40 0.10 2.93
C VAL A 79 -8.79 0.04 3.54
N GLN A 80 -9.21 1.10 4.21
CA GLN A 80 -10.51 1.17 4.91
C GLN A 80 -11.57 1.94 4.11
N PRO A 81 -12.85 1.49 4.15
CA PRO A 81 -13.31 0.23 4.73
C PRO A 81 -12.97 -0.97 3.82
N PHE A 82 -12.50 -2.06 4.41
CA PHE A 82 -12.10 -3.26 3.67
C PHE A 82 -13.25 -3.91 2.87
N SER A 83 -14.48 -3.66 3.27
CA SER A 83 -15.67 -4.15 2.54
C SER A 83 -15.69 -3.76 1.05
N LEU A 84 -15.12 -2.60 0.69
CA LEU A 84 -14.99 -2.16 -0.71
C LEU A 84 -13.95 -2.97 -1.50
N LEU A 85 -12.95 -3.51 -0.82
CA LEU A 85 -11.82 -4.23 -1.43
C LEU A 85 -12.00 -5.74 -1.43
N LYS A 86 -12.86 -6.26 -0.57
CA LYS A 86 -13.02 -7.70 -0.35
C LYS A 86 -13.29 -8.49 -1.62
N LYS A 87 -14.17 -7.99 -2.50
CA LYS A 87 -14.45 -8.65 -3.78
C LYS A 87 -13.25 -8.62 -4.73
N ALA A 88 -12.53 -7.49 -4.77
CA ALA A 88 -11.33 -7.35 -5.58
C ALA A 88 -10.23 -8.33 -5.12
N PHE A 89 -10.01 -8.47 -3.81
CA PHE A 89 -9.10 -9.47 -3.24
C PHE A 89 -9.47 -10.89 -3.69
N ASN A 90 -10.76 -11.25 -3.59
CA ASN A 90 -11.23 -12.58 -4.00
C ASN A 90 -11.08 -12.82 -5.50
N LYS A 91 -11.38 -11.83 -6.34
CA LYS A 91 -11.32 -11.95 -7.79
C LYS A 91 -9.88 -12.00 -8.33
N SER A 92 -8.96 -11.26 -7.72
CA SER A 92 -7.55 -11.20 -8.10
C SER A 92 -6.70 -12.29 -7.44
N GLY A 93 -7.24 -13.06 -6.48
CA GLY A 93 -6.51 -14.10 -5.76
C GLY A 93 -5.61 -13.58 -4.64
N ILE A 94 -5.68 -12.29 -4.31
CA ILE A 94 -4.93 -11.70 -3.19
C ILE A 94 -5.47 -12.24 -1.87
N LYS A 95 -4.57 -12.60 -0.97
CA LYS A 95 -4.86 -13.17 0.36
C LYS A 95 -4.21 -12.39 1.49
N ILE A 96 -3.21 -11.58 1.19
CA ILE A 96 -2.42 -10.85 2.18
C ILE A 96 -2.60 -9.36 1.93
N ASP A 97 -2.98 -8.62 2.97
CA ASP A 97 -2.83 -7.17 3.01
C ASP A 97 -1.59 -6.80 3.82
N SER A 98 -0.93 -5.72 3.45
CA SER A 98 0.19 -5.14 4.19
C SER A 98 0.09 -3.61 4.21
N SER A 99 -1.10 -3.11 4.53
CA SER A 99 -1.39 -1.67 4.51
C SER A 99 -1.44 -1.06 5.90
N VAL A 100 -1.71 -1.85 6.94
CA VAL A 100 -1.87 -1.35 8.31
C VAL A 100 -0.54 -0.93 8.90
N ALA A 101 -0.44 0.32 9.31
CA ALA A 101 0.70 0.86 10.07
C ALA A 101 0.25 1.12 11.51
N ALA A 102 0.53 0.19 12.42
CA ALA A 102 0.00 0.20 13.78
C ALA A 102 0.27 1.51 14.54
N GLY A 103 -0.79 2.07 15.13
CA GLY A 103 -0.75 3.32 15.90
C GLY A 103 -0.70 4.59 15.04
N VAL A 104 -0.93 4.50 13.73
CA VAL A 104 -0.96 5.65 12.82
C VAL A 104 -2.39 6.01 12.45
N TYR A 105 -2.66 7.30 12.39
CA TYR A 105 -3.92 7.89 11.94
C TYR A 105 -3.65 8.93 10.86
N GLY A 106 -4.48 8.96 9.85
CA GLY A 106 -4.45 9.98 8.83
C GLY A 106 -5.82 10.30 8.26
N LYS A 107 -6.11 11.60 8.16
CA LYS A 107 -7.32 12.10 7.54
C LYS A 107 -7.06 13.41 6.82
N ASN A 108 -7.40 13.44 5.55
CA ASN A 108 -7.45 14.67 4.76
C ASN A 108 -8.66 14.58 3.80
N GLN A 109 -8.79 15.57 2.89
CA GLN A 109 -9.92 15.58 1.95
C GLN A 109 -9.92 14.42 0.93
N TYR A 110 -8.80 13.72 0.74
CA TYR A 110 -8.63 12.69 -0.29
C TYR A 110 -8.44 11.28 0.27
N SER A 111 -8.04 11.16 1.54
CA SER A 111 -7.68 9.89 2.15
C SER A 111 -8.06 9.84 3.63
N TYR A 112 -8.41 8.65 4.08
CA TYR A 112 -8.68 8.35 5.48
C TYR A 112 -8.16 6.95 5.81
N PHE A 113 -7.49 6.84 6.94
CA PHE A 113 -7.19 5.59 7.62
C PHE A 113 -7.05 5.83 9.12
N ASP A 114 -7.44 4.84 9.91
CA ASP A 114 -7.32 4.86 11.36
C ASP A 114 -6.83 3.48 11.83
N PHE A 115 -5.56 3.43 12.26
CA PHE A 115 -4.89 2.22 12.73
C PHE A 115 -4.41 2.36 14.17
N ILE A 116 -5.00 3.33 14.94
CA ILE A 116 -4.56 3.63 16.31
C ILE A 116 -4.63 2.38 17.18
N ASP A 117 -5.73 1.64 17.11
CA ASP A 117 -5.99 0.48 17.95
C ASP A 117 -5.69 -0.86 17.27
N SER A 118 -5.00 -0.86 16.12
CA SER A 118 -4.62 -2.10 15.44
C SER A 118 -3.58 -2.90 16.25
N PRO A 119 -3.55 -4.24 16.09
CA PRO A 119 -2.47 -5.06 16.64
C PRO A 119 -1.10 -4.57 16.16
N LYS A 120 -0.05 -4.79 16.96
CA LYS A 120 1.33 -4.37 16.68
C LYS A 120 2.25 -5.57 16.57
N ASP A 121 3.15 -5.51 15.61
CA ASP A 121 4.28 -6.45 15.47
C ASP A 121 3.90 -7.94 15.33
N ILE A 122 2.65 -8.22 14.99
CA ILE A 122 2.13 -9.56 14.69
C ILE A 122 1.30 -9.53 13.41
N ALA A 123 1.28 -10.63 12.66
CA ALA A 123 0.30 -10.85 11.61
C ALA A 123 -0.97 -11.48 12.19
N TRP A 124 -2.13 -11.20 11.58
CA TRP A 124 -3.40 -11.79 12.02
C TRP A 124 -4.30 -12.15 10.84
N ILE A 125 -5.20 -13.09 11.09
CA ILE A 125 -6.25 -13.47 10.15
C ILE A 125 -7.43 -12.51 10.33
N PHE A 126 -8.09 -12.15 9.23
CA PHE A 126 -9.30 -11.35 9.24
C PHE A 126 -10.26 -11.75 8.10
N GLU A 127 -11.50 -11.28 8.12
CA GLU A 127 -12.50 -11.57 7.08
C GLU A 127 -13.18 -10.32 6.51
N ASN A 128 -13.69 -9.43 7.34
CA ASN A 128 -14.51 -8.28 6.90
C ASN A 128 -13.92 -6.93 7.27
N ASP A 129 -13.09 -6.88 8.28
CA ASP A 129 -12.42 -5.67 8.76
C ASP A 129 -10.95 -5.98 9.02
N VAL A 130 -10.08 -5.25 8.35
CA VAL A 130 -8.63 -5.44 8.42
C VAL A 130 -8.07 -5.23 9.83
N LEU A 131 -8.79 -4.52 10.71
CA LEU A 131 -8.35 -4.24 12.08
C LEU A 131 -8.82 -5.26 13.11
N ILE A 132 -9.72 -6.16 12.73
CA ILE A 132 -10.34 -7.12 13.66
C ILE A 132 -9.73 -8.51 13.46
N PRO A 133 -8.78 -8.93 14.33
CA PRO A 133 -8.26 -10.28 14.33
C PRO A 133 -9.37 -11.32 14.56
N GLN A 134 -9.28 -12.44 13.85
CA GLN A 134 -10.20 -13.56 13.97
C GLN A 134 -9.44 -14.89 13.99
N ASP A 135 -10.01 -15.91 14.60
CA ASP A 135 -9.41 -17.27 14.60
C ASP A 135 -9.46 -17.91 13.21
N THR A 136 -10.44 -17.50 12.39
CA THR A 136 -10.62 -17.98 11.00
C THR A 136 -10.98 -16.83 10.10
N GLY A 137 -10.57 -16.90 8.83
CA GLY A 137 -10.86 -15.88 7.82
C GLY A 137 -10.17 -16.18 6.51
N SER A 138 -10.52 -15.43 5.50
CA SER A 138 -10.01 -15.62 4.13
C SER A 138 -8.72 -14.84 3.86
N PHE A 139 -8.36 -13.89 4.74
CA PHE A 139 -7.28 -12.94 4.52
C PHE A 139 -6.33 -12.85 5.71
N ILE A 140 -5.13 -12.37 5.46
CA ILE A 140 -4.09 -12.15 6.47
C ILE A 140 -3.63 -10.69 6.35
N GLU A 141 -3.58 -9.99 7.47
CA GLU A 141 -2.84 -8.73 7.57
C GLU A 141 -1.42 -8.98 8.05
N VAL A 142 -0.46 -8.41 7.32
CA VAL A 142 0.96 -8.34 7.72
C VAL A 142 1.31 -6.87 7.90
N PRO A 143 1.21 -6.33 9.12
CA PRO A 143 1.30 -4.90 9.34
C PRO A 143 2.69 -4.35 9.03
N ILE A 144 2.72 -3.08 8.65
CA ILE A 144 3.96 -2.34 8.48
C ILE A 144 4.59 -2.15 9.85
N SER A 145 5.82 -2.62 10.01
CA SER A 145 6.57 -2.44 11.25
C SER A 145 6.74 -0.96 11.57
N SER A 146 6.32 -0.56 12.75
CA SER A 146 6.41 0.81 13.23
C SER A 146 7.08 0.87 14.59
N TYR A 147 7.86 1.91 14.83
CA TYR A 147 8.48 2.15 16.13
C TYR A 147 8.41 3.62 16.53
N LYS A 148 8.27 3.85 17.82
CA LYS A 148 8.27 5.21 18.38
C LYS A 148 9.71 5.68 18.53
N ARG A 149 10.08 6.72 17.78
CA ARG A 149 11.42 7.31 17.93
C ARG A 149 11.59 7.92 19.33
N ALA A 150 12.71 7.61 19.97
CA ALA A 150 13.08 8.25 21.20
C ALA A 150 13.28 9.77 21.01
N PHE A 151 13.06 10.55 22.07
CA PHE A 151 13.18 12.01 22.03
C PHE A 151 14.56 12.46 21.50
N LEU A 152 15.62 11.81 21.91
CA LEU A 152 16.98 12.10 21.45
C LEU A 152 17.13 11.98 19.93
N HIS A 153 16.56 10.94 19.31
CA HIS A 153 16.59 10.80 17.84
C HIS A 153 15.87 11.94 17.14
N LYS A 154 14.74 12.39 17.71
CA LYS A 154 14.00 13.55 17.14
C LYS A 154 14.81 14.84 17.25
N ALA A 155 15.52 15.03 18.35
CA ALA A 155 16.39 16.19 18.55
C ALA A 155 17.59 16.15 17.59
N PHE A 156 18.23 14.99 17.40
CA PHE A 156 19.31 14.82 16.43
C PHE A 156 18.84 15.03 15.00
N ASP A 157 17.70 14.48 14.59
CA ASP A 157 17.12 14.72 13.26
C ASP A 157 16.85 16.20 13.02
N TYR A 158 16.31 16.89 14.02
CA TYR A 158 16.06 18.32 13.94
C TYR A 158 17.37 19.11 13.74
N ILE A 159 18.37 18.86 14.55
CA ILE A 159 19.71 19.48 14.44
C ILE A 159 20.31 19.17 13.08
N ALA A 160 20.33 17.90 12.67
CA ALA A 160 20.90 17.49 11.39
C ALA A 160 20.24 18.22 10.19
N ARG A 161 18.93 18.31 10.17
CA ARG A 161 18.19 19.02 9.08
C ARG A 161 18.48 20.51 9.02
N HIS A 162 18.80 21.13 10.15
CA HIS A 162 19.04 22.58 10.21
C HIS A 162 20.53 22.95 10.13
N THR A 163 21.44 21.98 10.36
CA THR A 163 22.89 22.22 10.29
C THR A 163 23.52 21.71 8.98
N THR A 164 22.87 20.77 8.27
CA THR A 164 23.38 20.18 7.02
C THR A 164 22.83 20.83 5.75
N SER A 165 22.37 22.07 5.81
CA SER A 165 21.89 22.82 4.62
C SER A 165 22.94 23.02 3.52
N SER A 166 24.17 22.54 3.70
CA SER A 166 25.28 22.64 2.74
C SER A 166 25.72 21.31 2.10
N LEU A 167 25.13 20.17 2.51
CA LEU A 167 25.42 18.89 1.85
C LEU A 167 24.45 18.70 0.67
N LYS A 168 24.92 19.00 -0.54
CA LYS A 168 24.23 18.60 -1.76
C LYS A 168 24.12 17.07 -1.77
N PRO A 169 22.95 16.48 -2.13
CA PRO A 169 22.87 15.06 -2.36
C PRO A 169 23.88 14.67 -3.43
N LEU A 170 24.66 13.63 -3.17
CA LEU A 170 25.48 12.99 -4.19
C LEU A 170 24.51 12.42 -5.23
N THR A 171 24.59 12.97 -6.44
CA THR A 171 23.89 12.51 -7.65
C THR A 171 24.34 11.13 -8.05
#